data_5166617584d4e612742856b11be2d62a
#
_entry.id   5166617584d4e612742856b11be2d62a
#
_cell.length_a   1.000
_cell.length_b   1.000
_cell.length_c   1.000
_cell.angle_alpha   90.00
_cell.angle_beta   90.00
_cell.angle_gamma   90.00
#
_symmetry.space_group_name_H-M   'P 1'
#
loop_
_entity.id
_entity.type
_entity.pdbx_description
1 polymer ?
#
loop_
_entity_poly.entity_id
_entity_poly.type
_entity_poly.pdbx_seq_one_letter_code
_entity_poly.pdbx_strand_id
1 'polypeptide(L)'
;MAFKQITQKDIAQKLGLSKQAVSLALRGSLKVSAATRKKVREAADTMGYHPDPSLSALVQRRTGRGSVATRWNQLALLHNWPRENGLHTSPFYSHWLQCLHQAASAQGITIEEFWAGANGEKLGAVLRKLRSLNITGLFIAPPPQIAHAKKLEIPDRKFQIVTFGPEHLYADLHTVQFDFYENLRLAWNVVSRRGHRRIGLVYAEYQSERTGYAWWAAYHIEKMLSGCPPEKRMPLLLKDETSQASCDAYWNWVKENRIDAVISSVYAVEQWNRDLKNPPETAMFNVVESTQQGIDINVPQMAETAVDLLLVELRRTQFGHGNHPYRILIPGKWVDRHPAA
;
A
#
# COMPACT_ATOMS: atom_id res chain seq x y z
N MET A 1 24.11 -35.63 0.15
CA MET A 1 24.90 -35.29 1.35
C MET A 1 24.19 -34.12 2.04
N ALA A 2 23.73 -34.29 3.28
CA ALA A 2 23.08 -33.22 4.04
C ALA A 2 24.16 -32.20 4.48
N PHE A 3 24.05 -30.95 4.04
CA PHE A 3 24.91 -29.85 4.50
C PHE A 3 24.68 -29.63 6.00
N LYS A 4 25.69 -29.91 6.82
CA LYS A 4 25.63 -29.66 8.27
C LYS A 4 25.57 -28.14 8.48
N GLN A 5 24.43 -27.65 8.93
CA GLN A 5 24.24 -26.23 9.22
C GLN A 5 25.13 -25.79 10.38
N ILE A 6 26.01 -24.81 10.15
CA ILE A 6 26.89 -24.25 11.17
C ILE A 6 26.07 -23.55 12.24
N THR A 7 26.40 -23.78 13.51
CA THR A 7 25.69 -23.24 14.67
C THR A 7 26.58 -22.28 15.49
N GLN A 8 25.96 -21.47 16.37
CA GLN A 8 26.73 -20.64 17.32
C GLN A 8 27.61 -21.45 18.24
N LYS A 9 27.29 -22.74 18.46
CA LYS A 9 28.10 -23.65 19.25
C LYS A 9 29.42 -24.00 18.52
N ASP A 10 29.36 -24.15 17.21
CA ASP A 10 30.52 -24.44 16.38
C ASP A 10 31.50 -23.25 16.36
N ILE A 11 30.97 -22.02 16.28
CA ILE A 11 31.78 -20.79 16.39
C ILE A 11 32.40 -20.66 17.78
N ALA A 12 31.63 -20.94 18.84
CA ALA A 12 32.10 -20.91 20.22
C ALA A 12 33.24 -21.88 20.43
N GLN A 13 33.14 -23.10 19.92
CA GLN A 13 34.17 -24.13 20.00
C GLN A 13 35.43 -23.71 19.24
N LYS A 14 35.31 -23.15 18.04
CA LYS A 14 36.45 -22.68 17.23
C LYS A 14 37.22 -21.55 17.89
N LEU A 15 36.52 -20.65 18.60
CA LEU A 15 37.14 -19.46 19.21
C LEU A 15 37.48 -19.63 20.70
N GLY A 16 37.17 -20.76 21.31
CA GLY A 16 37.34 -20.98 22.74
C GLY A 16 36.46 -20.08 23.61
N LEU A 17 35.30 -19.69 23.10
CA LEU A 17 34.36 -18.80 23.78
C LEU A 17 33.11 -19.56 24.25
N SER A 18 32.40 -18.98 25.22
CA SER A 18 31.06 -19.50 25.54
C SER A 18 30.04 -19.19 24.46
N LYS A 19 29.04 -20.06 24.24
CA LYS A 19 27.93 -19.83 23.33
C LYS A 19 27.23 -18.49 23.63
N GLN A 20 27.19 -18.10 24.92
CA GLN A 20 26.61 -16.84 25.35
C GLN A 20 27.44 -15.63 24.88
N ALA A 21 28.79 -15.72 24.97
CA ALA A 21 29.69 -14.68 24.48
C ALA A 21 29.56 -14.51 22.94
N VAL A 22 29.51 -15.60 22.18
CA VAL A 22 29.29 -15.57 20.73
C VAL A 22 27.93 -14.96 20.40
N SER A 23 26.87 -15.33 21.08
CA SER A 23 25.54 -14.77 20.89
C SER A 23 25.48 -13.27 21.16
N LEU A 24 26.16 -12.80 22.22
CA LEU A 24 26.25 -11.36 22.55
C LEU A 24 27.10 -10.60 21.53
N ALA A 25 28.20 -11.20 21.06
CA ALA A 25 29.08 -10.60 20.07
C ALA A 25 28.40 -10.42 18.71
N LEU A 26 27.67 -11.45 18.22
CA LEU A 26 26.92 -11.42 16.99
C LEU A 26 25.79 -10.35 17.02
N ARG A 27 25.20 -10.12 18.19
CA ARG A 27 24.18 -9.09 18.42
C ARG A 27 24.77 -7.68 18.65
N GLY A 28 26.08 -7.52 18.58
CA GLY A 28 26.71 -6.21 18.77
C GLY A 28 26.72 -5.67 20.20
N SER A 29 26.43 -6.51 21.22
CA SER A 29 26.32 -6.11 22.62
C SER A 29 27.60 -5.47 23.14
N LEU A 30 27.47 -4.33 23.83
CA LEU A 30 28.59 -3.67 24.52
C LEU A 30 29.15 -4.45 25.71
N LYS A 31 28.48 -5.53 26.17
CA LYS A 31 28.97 -6.43 27.21
C LYS A 31 30.13 -7.31 26.73
N VAL A 32 30.47 -7.25 25.45
CA VAL A 32 31.59 -7.96 24.84
C VAL A 32 32.51 -6.92 24.19
N SER A 33 33.82 -7.08 24.34
CA SER A 33 34.81 -6.13 23.82
C SER A 33 34.72 -6.00 22.30
N ALA A 34 35.10 -4.83 21.76
CA ALA A 34 35.14 -4.60 20.32
C ALA A 34 35.99 -5.61 19.56
N ALA A 35 37.14 -6.00 20.15
CA ALA A 35 38.03 -7.00 19.59
C ALA A 35 37.38 -8.37 19.49
N THR A 36 36.66 -8.78 20.53
CA THR A 36 35.93 -10.07 20.55
C THR A 36 34.78 -10.06 19.57
N ARG A 37 34.04 -8.95 19.45
CA ARG A 37 32.97 -8.80 18.44
C ARG A 37 33.51 -8.97 17.02
N LYS A 38 34.66 -8.35 16.73
CA LYS A 38 35.34 -8.48 15.43
C LYS A 38 35.74 -9.92 15.14
N LYS A 39 36.43 -10.58 16.05
CA LYS A 39 36.84 -11.99 15.93
C LYS A 39 35.69 -12.95 15.70
N VAL A 40 34.56 -12.75 16.40
CA VAL A 40 33.38 -13.60 16.24
C VAL A 40 32.69 -13.39 14.88
N ARG A 41 32.63 -12.15 14.36
CA ARG A 41 32.10 -11.88 13.04
C ARG A 41 32.95 -12.52 11.94
N GLU A 42 34.26 -12.31 11.98
CA GLU A 42 35.21 -12.92 11.03
C GLU A 42 35.12 -14.45 11.01
N ALA A 43 34.97 -15.06 12.18
CA ALA A 43 34.81 -16.50 12.29
C ALA A 43 33.42 -16.95 11.73
N ALA A 44 32.35 -16.22 11.99
CA ALA A 44 31.03 -16.51 11.46
C ALA A 44 31.04 -16.45 9.94
N ASP A 45 31.60 -15.39 9.35
CA ASP A 45 31.71 -15.21 7.89
C ASP A 45 32.55 -16.34 7.25
N THR A 46 33.72 -16.66 7.85
CA THR A 46 34.61 -17.71 7.35
C THR A 46 33.96 -19.10 7.40
N MET A 47 33.12 -19.36 8.41
CA MET A 47 32.42 -20.64 8.59
C MET A 47 31.09 -20.71 7.80
N GLY A 48 30.68 -19.64 7.15
CA GLY A 48 29.37 -19.59 6.47
C GLY A 48 28.17 -19.64 7.42
N TYR A 49 28.33 -19.10 8.63
CA TYR A 49 27.24 -19.05 9.60
C TYR A 49 26.24 -17.91 9.23
N HIS A 50 25.03 -18.29 8.91
CA HIS A 50 23.92 -17.37 8.75
C HIS A 50 22.93 -17.56 9.90
N PRO A 51 22.61 -16.49 10.68
CA PRO A 51 21.57 -16.57 11.71
C PRO A 51 20.25 -17.00 11.07
N ASP A 52 19.61 -18.04 11.63
CA ASP A 52 18.25 -18.39 11.23
C ASP A 52 17.28 -17.32 11.78
N PRO A 53 16.60 -16.57 10.91
CA PRO A 53 15.66 -15.52 11.33
C PRO A 53 14.51 -16.08 12.17
N SER A 54 14.05 -17.29 11.87
CA SER A 54 12.92 -17.95 12.54
C SER A 54 13.29 -18.38 13.95
N LEU A 55 14.48 -18.94 14.13
CA LEU A 55 15.02 -19.29 15.45
C LEU A 55 15.33 -18.05 16.29
N SER A 56 15.80 -16.97 15.67
CA SER A 56 16.07 -15.70 16.36
C SER A 56 14.78 -15.09 16.90
N ALA A 57 13.69 -15.12 16.13
CA ALA A 57 12.37 -14.65 16.53
C ALA A 57 11.77 -15.52 17.68
N LEU A 58 11.92 -16.84 17.62
CA LEU A 58 11.46 -17.78 18.65
C LEU A 58 12.21 -17.61 20.00
N VAL A 59 13.53 -17.42 19.96
CA VAL A 59 14.34 -17.19 21.15
C VAL A 59 14.01 -15.84 21.78
N GLN A 60 13.74 -14.81 20.99
CA GLN A 60 13.28 -13.51 21.50
C GLN A 60 11.91 -13.60 22.18
N ARG A 61 10.97 -14.37 21.63
CA ARG A 61 9.68 -14.66 22.29
C ARG A 61 9.83 -15.40 23.63
N ARG A 62 10.78 -16.31 23.72
CA ARG A 62 10.93 -17.22 24.89
C ARG A 62 11.70 -16.61 26.05
N THR A 63 12.62 -15.68 25.82
CA THR A 63 13.54 -15.22 26.85
C THR A 63 13.10 -13.95 27.57
N GLY A 64 12.09 -13.21 27.07
CA GLY A 64 11.64 -11.94 27.70
C GLY A 64 12.76 -10.93 28.02
N ARG A 65 14.01 -11.22 27.60
CA ARG A 65 15.23 -10.45 27.90
C ARG A 65 15.75 -9.70 26.67
N GLY A 66 14.87 -8.93 26.04
CA GLY A 66 15.29 -7.85 25.15
C GLY A 66 14.97 -6.55 25.86
N SER A 67 15.91 -5.63 25.90
CA SER A 67 15.66 -4.26 26.33
C SER A 67 14.39 -3.74 25.66
N VAL A 68 13.42 -3.30 26.48
CA VAL A 68 12.11 -2.80 26.07
C VAL A 68 11.49 -3.74 25.03
N ALA A 69 10.67 -4.69 25.49
CA ALA A 69 9.86 -5.51 24.59
C ALA A 69 9.01 -4.55 23.75
N THR A 70 9.52 -4.20 22.59
CA THR A 70 8.72 -3.56 21.54
C THR A 70 7.60 -4.56 21.31
N ARG A 71 6.36 -4.21 21.64
CA ARG A 71 5.20 -5.04 21.38
C ARG A 71 5.00 -5.06 19.87
N TRP A 72 5.74 -5.91 19.17
CA TRP A 72 5.63 -6.10 17.73
C TRP A 72 4.29 -6.71 17.31
N ASN A 73 3.46 -7.00 18.29
CA ASN A 73 2.09 -7.47 18.09
C ASN A 73 1.08 -6.33 17.97
N GLN A 74 1.53 -5.06 18.01
CA GLN A 74 0.65 -3.90 17.91
C GLN A 74 1.26 -2.86 16.99
N LEU A 75 0.49 -2.46 15.97
CA LEU A 75 0.79 -1.37 15.03
C LEU A 75 -0.28 -0.29 15.18
N ALA A 76 -0.01 0.89 14.66
CA ALA A 76 -1.00 1.96 14.63
C ALA A 76 -1.36 2.35 13.20
N LEU A 77 -2.63 2.67 12.99
CA LEU A 77 -3.11 3.35 11.79
C LEU A 77 -3.45 4.80 12.17
N LEU A 78 -2.72 5.74 11.58
CA LEU A 78 -2.97 7.16 11.72
C LEU A 78 -3.84 7.64 10.56
N HIS A 79 -4.90 8.33 10.85
CA HIS A 79 -5.72 8.95 9.82
C HIS A 79 -6.27 10.32 10.23
N ASN A 80 -6.48 11.14 9.19
CA ASN A 80 -7.01 12.50 9.27
C ASN A 80 -8.43 12.59 8.70
N TRP A 81 -9.19 11.51 8.82
CA TRP A 81 -10.58 11.46 8.41
C TRP A 81 -11.50 11.97 9.53
N PRO A 82 -12.64 12.62 9.20
CA PRO A 82 -13.67 12.88 10.20
C PRO A 82 -14.15 11.58 10.84
N ARG A 83 -14.42 11.60 12.14
CA ARG A 83 -14.90 10.39 12.85
C ARG A 83 -16.28 9.95 12.38
N GLU A 84 -17.18 10.91 12.16
CA GLU A 84 -18.59 10.63 11.85
C GLU A 84 -18.81 10.25 10.38
N ASN A 85 -18.11 10.90 9.45
CA ASN A 85 -18.20 10.64 8.00
C ASN A 85 -16.84 10.22 7.46
N GLY A 86 -16.20 9.31 8.14
CA GLY A 86 -14.81 8.96 7.89
C GLY A 86 -14.64 7.79 6.95
N LEU A 87 -13.45 7.23 7.02
CA LEU A 87 -12.98 6.12 6.19
C LEU A 87 -13.94 4.91 6.21
N HIS A 88 -14.57 4.63 7.33
CA HIS A 88 -15.52 3.52 7.50
C HIS A 88 -16.83 3.68 6.72
N THR A 89 -17.20 4.89 6.31
CA THR A 89 -18.46 5.12 5.57
C THR A 89 -18.35 4.87 4.06
N SER A 90 -17.14 4.83 3.53
CA SER A 90 -16.88 4.49 2.14
C SER A 90 -16.76 2.98 1.98
N PRO A 91 -17.57 2.32 1.12
CA PRO A 91 -17.47 0.86 0.90
C PRO A 91 -16.06 0.41 0.52
N PHE A 92 -15.39 1.16 -0.34
CA PHE A 92 -14.01 0.86 -0.75
C PHE A 92 -13.03 0.93 0.43
N TYR A 93 -13.05 2.02 1.20
CA TYR A 93 -12.11 2.18 2.31
C TYR A 93 -12.44 1.27 3.50
N SER A 94 -13.70 0.96 3.71
CA SER A 94 -14.12 -0.03 4.72
C SER A 94 -13.57 -1.42 4.37
N HIS A 95 -13.67 -1.83 3.11
CA HIS A 95 -13.08 -3.08 2.63
C HIS A 95 -11.54 -3.06 2.73
N TRP A 96 -10.90 -1.97 2.33
CA TRP A 96 -9.45 -1.80 2.46
C TRP A 96 -8.99 -1.95 3.93
N LEU A 97 -9.68 -1.30 4.86
CA LEU A 97 -9.38 -1.38 6.28
C LEU A 97 -9.54 -2.80 6.82
N GLN A 98 -10.61 -3.49 6.42
CA GLN A 98 -10.83 -4.89 6.75
C GLN A 98 -9.68 -5.77 6.27
N CYS A 99 -9.24 -5.62 5.02
CA CYS A 99 -8.10 -6.35 4.48
C CYS A 99 -6.81 -6.07 5.26
N LEU A 100 -6.58 -4.80 5.65
CA LEU A 100 -5.40 -4.42 6.43
C LEU A 100 -5.40 -5.09 7.82
N HIS A 101 -6.55 -5.08 8.50
CA HIS A 101 -6.71 -5.77 9.79
C HIS A 101 -6.55 -7.29 9.66
N GLN A 102 -7.09 -7.90 8.61
CA GLN A 102 -6.96 -9.33 8.34
C GLN A 102 -5.49 -9.72 8.08
N ALA A 103 -4.79 -8.96 7.23
CA ALA A 103 -3.38 -9.20 6.94
C ALA A 103 -2.50 -9.11 8.20
N ALA A 104 -2.74 -8.13 9.06
CA ALA A 104 -2.03 -8.01 10.34
C ALA A 104 -2.38 -9.15 11.30
N SER A 105 -3.67 -9.49 11.43
CA SER A 105 -4.15 -10.57 12.30
C SER A 105 -3.59 -11.93 11.92
N ALA A 106 -3.45 -12.21 10.62
CA ALA A 106 -2.83 -13.43 10.11
C ALA A 106 -1.37 -13.60 10.59
N GLN A 107 -0.71 -12.50 10.94
CA GLN A 107 0.65 -12.49 11.51
C GLN A 107 0.67 -12.32 13.04
N GLY A 108 -0.49 -12.42 13.70
CA GLY A 108 -0.62 -12.25 15.15
C GLY A 108 -0.45 -10.80 15.62
N ILE A 109 -0.76 -9.83 14.76
CA ILE A 109 -0.61 -8.40 15.00
C ILE A 109 -1.98 -7.75 15.05
N THR A 110 -2.15 -6.80 15.98
CA THR A 110 -3.32 -5.93 16.05
C THR A 110 -2.99 -4.53 15.53
N ILE A 111 -3.94 -3.90 14.86
CA ILE A 111 -3.84 -2.50 14.44
C ILE A 111 -4.80 -1.68 15.28
N GLU A 112 -4.31 -0.62 15.90
CA GLU A 112 -5.10 0.35 16.64
C GLU A 112 -5.22 1.65 15.84
N GLU A 113 -6.43 2.19 15.72
CA GLU A 113 -6.70 3.40 14.95
C GLU A 113 -6.55 4.66 15.81
N PHE A 114 -5.87 5.66 15.24
CA PHE A 114 -5.64 6.95 15.86
C PHE A 114 -6.03 8.08 14.90
N TRP A 115 -6.82 9.02 15.40
CA TRP A 115 -7.20 10.23 14.67
C TRP A 115 -6.25 11.36 15.04
N ALA A 116 -5.57 11.92 14.05
CA ALA A 116 -4.60 12.97 14.23
C ALA A 116 -4.88 14.16 13.28
N GLY A 117 -4.48 15.35 13.67
CA GLY A 117 -4.64 16.56 12.85
C GLY A 117 -5.96 17.27 13.04
N ALA A 118 -6.53 17.84 11.96
CA ALA A 118 -7.70 18.72 12.03
C ALA A 118 -8.95 18.04 12.58
N ASN A 119 -9.09 16.75 12.38
CA ASN A 119 -10.28 15.96 12.75
C ASN A 119 -10.03 15.03 13.95
N GLY A 120 -8.95 15.23 14.68
CA GLY A 120 -8.57 14.40 15.81
C GLY A 120 -7.73 15.12 16.84
N GLU A 121 -6.97 14.36 17.60
CA GLU A 121 -6.03 14.91 18.57
C GLU A 121 -4.85 15.62 17.86
N LYS A 122 -4.19 16.55 18.56
CA LYS A 122 -2.95 17.14 18.07
C LYS A 122 -1.93 16.02 17.82
N LEU A 123 -1.33 15.98 16.63
CA LEU A 123 -0.39 14.93 16.22
C LEU A 123 0.68 14.64 17.29
N GLY A 124 1.26 15.68 17.91
CA GLY A 124 2.24 15.50 18.97
C GLY A 124 1.72 14.77 20.22
N ALA A 125 0.40 14.87 20.53
CA ALA A 125 -0.21 14.11 21.63
C ALA A 125 -0.35 12.63 21.23
N VAL A 126 -0.81 12.34 20.02
CA VAL A 126 -0.90 11.00 19.49
C VAL A 126 0.49 10.33 19.48
N LEU A 127 1.52 10.99 18.98
CA LEU A 127 2.88 10.44 18.95
C LEU A 127 3.43 10.16 20.38
N ARG A 128 3.12 11.00 21.37
CA ARG A 128 3.48 10.72 22.78
C ARG A 128 2.75 9.48 23.31
N LYS A 129 1.46 9.33 23.00
CA LYS A 129 0.67 8.15 23.36
C LYS A 129 1.24 6.89 22.74
N LEU A 130 1.57 6.91 21.45
CA LEU A 130 2.19 5.78 20.75
C LEU A 130 3.53 5.38 21.41
N ARG A 131 4.36 6.34 21.78
CA ARG A 131 5.62 6.07 22.50
C ARG A 131 5.37 5.44 23.88
N SER A 132 4.39 5.91 24.64
CA SER A 132 4.04 5.32 25.95
C SER A 132 3.54 3.89 25.83
N LEU A 133 2.91 3.54 24.70
CA LEU A 133 2.46 2.19 24.35
C LEU A 133 3.56 1.33 23.70
N ASN A 134 4.75 1.90 23.46
CA ASN A 134 5.86 1.26 22.72
C ASN A 134 5.47 0.83 21.29
N ILE A 135 4.54 1.51 20.66
CA ILE A 135 4.18 1.30 19.26
C ILE A 135 5.13 2.13 18.39
N THR A 136 5.89 1.48 17.54
CA THR A 136 6.88 2.11 16.65
C THR A 136 6.59 1.89 15.18
N GLY A 137 5.67 1.01 14.84
CA GLY A 137 5.21 0.78 13.47
C GLY A 137 3.89 1.48 13.19
N LEU A 138 3.86 2.30 12.15
CA LEU A 138 2.73 3.14 11.81
C LEU A 138 2.32 2.94 10.35
N PHE A 139 1.02 2.87 10.12
CA PHE A 139 0.42 3.14 8.82
C PHE A 139 -0.15 4.56 8.79
N ILE A 140 -0.04 5.25 7.67
CA ILE A 140 -0.79 6.47 7.39
C ILE A 140 -1.86 6.13 6.36
N ALA A 141 -3.13 6.29 6.73
CA ALA A 141 -4.26 6.05 5.85
C ALA A 141 -4.25 6.99 4.62
N PRO A 142 -4.85 6.59 3.49
CA PRO A 142 -5.05 7.49 2.37
C PRO A 142 -5.83 8.73 2.82
N PRO A 143 -5.48 9.94 2.36
CA PRO A 143 -6.20 11.15 2.76
C PRO A 143 -7.64 11.18 2.21
N PRO A 144 -8.59 11.82 2.90
CA PRO A 144 -9.98 11.91 2.45
C PRO A 144 -10.12 12.69 1.12
N GLN A 145 -9.49 13.85 1.05
CA GLN A 145 -9.37 14.68 -0.16
C GLN A 145 -7.98 15.30 -0.18
N ILE A 146 -7.33 15.29 -1.33
CA ILE A 146 -5.95 15.76 -1.44
C ILE A 146 -5.87 17.28 -1.29
N ALA A 147 -6.81 18.02 -1.88
CA ALA A 147 -6.86 19.47 -1.78
C ALA A 147 -6.90 20.01 -0.33
N HIS A 148 -7.32 19.18 0.63
CA HIS A 148 -7.42 19.52 2.05
C HIS A 148 -6.54 18.63 2.96
N ALA A 149 -5.81 17.68 2.36
CA ALA A 149 -4.93 16.78 3.09
C ALA A 149 -3.69 17.52 3.56
N LYS A 150 -3.71 18.04 4.78
CA LYS A 150 -2.47 18.46 5.42
C LYS A 150 -1.61 17.22 5.64
N LYS A 151 -0.39 17.26 5.11
CA LYS A 151 0.64 16.25 5.38
C LYS A 151 0.78 16.06 6.88
N LEU A 152 0.68 14.83 7.35
CA LEU A 152 1.04 14.49 8.73
C LEU A 152 2.57 14.45 8.82
N GLU A 153 3.19 15.54 9.23
CA GLU A 153 4.63 15.60 9.42
C GLU A 153 5.00 14.90 10.72
N ILE A 154 5.61 13.73 10.60
CA ILE A 154 6.09 12.93 11.73
C ILE A 154 7.62 13.12 11.83
N PRO A 155 8.10 14.03 12.67
CA PRO A 155 9.52 14.40 12.74
C PRO A 155 10.37 13.33 13.44
N ASP A 156 9.74 12.33 14.07
CA ASP A 156 10.43 11.35 14.89
C ASP A 156 10.83 10.12 14.08
N ARG A 157 12.13 10.01 13.80
CA ARG A 157 12.74 8.87 13.09
C ARG A 157 12.68 7.53 13.86
N LYS A 158 12.11 7.49 15.05
CA LYS A 158 11.89 6.26 15.80
C LYS A 158 10.70 5.45 15.32
N PHE A 159 9.82 6.07 14.53
CA PHE A 159 8.71 5.38 13.90
C PHE A 159 9.12 4.88 12.51
N GLN A 160 8.77 3.64 12.21
CA GLN A 160 8.75 3.11 10.85
C GLN A 160 7.36 3.34 10.28
N ILE A 161 7.29 3.85 9.06
CA ILE A 161 6.03 4.34 8.51
C ILE A 161 5.86 3.79 7.10
N VAL A 162 4.69 3.19 6.86
CA VAL A 162 4.20 2.85 5.53
C VAL A 162 2.93 3.65 5.26
N THR A 163 2.84 4.28 4.10
CA THR A 163 1.69 5.07 3.68
C THR A 163 1.00 4.45 2.47
N PHE A 164 -0.27 4.83 2.29
CA PHE A 164 -1.09 4.48 1.16
C PHE A 164 -1.54 5.78 0.50
N GLY A 165 -1.13 6.03 -0.70
CA GLY A 165 -1.64 7.20 -1.38
C GLY A 165 -0.63 7.96 -2.21
N PRO A 166 -0.98 9.17 -2.61
CA PRO A 166 -0.22 9.87 -3.62
C PRO A 166 1.19 10.19 -3.14
N GLU A 167 2.15 9.85 -3.98
CA GLU A 167 3.57 9.93 -3.71
C GLU A 167 4.04 11.34 -3.32
N HIS A 168 3.45 12.37 -3.92
CA HIS A 168 3.86 13.75 -3.68
C HIS A 168 3.59 14.23 -2.25
N LEU A 169 2.66 13.58 -1.53
CA LEU A 169 2.41 13.91 -0.12
C LEU A 169 3.46 13.30 0.83
N TYR A 170 4.04 12.15 0.48
CA TYR A 170 4.89 11.36 1.36
C TYR A 170 6.11 10.78 0.62
N ALA A 171 6.79 11.61 -0.17
CA ALA A 171 7.92 11.18 -1.01
C ALA A 171 9.10 10.57 -0.22
N ASP A 172 9.21 10.90 1.05
CA ASP A 172 10.24 10.45 1.98
C ASP A 172 9.82 9.23 2.85
N LEU A 173 8.63 8.67 2.63
CA LEU A 173 8.11 7.51 3.34
C LEU A 173 7.95 6.30 2.42
N HIS A 174 7.97 5.11 3.02
CA HIS A 174 7.60 3.88 2.29
C HIS A 174 6.15 3.96 1.86
N THR A 175 5.89 3.63 0.60
CA THR A 175 4.55 3.72 0.01
C THR A 175 4.19 2.40 -0.65
N VAL A 176 2.97 1.92 -0.38
CA VAL A 176 2.32 0.82 -1.11
C VAL A 176 1.05 1.38 -1.74
N GLN A 177 0.92 1.25 -3.05
CA GLN A 177 -0.23 1.77 -3.79
C GLN A 177 -0.59 0.87 -4.96
N PHE A 178 -1.76 1.08 -5.54
CA PHE A 178 -2.14 0.40 -6.77
C PHE A 178 -1.34 0.91 -7.96
N ASP A 179 -1.05 0.04 -8.91
CA ASP A 179 -0.45 0.44 -10.18
C ASP A 179 -1.52 1.06 -11.10
N PHE A 180 -1.83 2.33 -10.83
CA PHE A 180 -2.86 3.05 -11.58
C PHE A 180 -2.55 3.16 -13.08
N TYR A 181 -1.26 3.27 -13.43
CA TYR A 181 -0.83 3.39 -14.80
C TYR A 181 -1.04 2.09 -15.57
N GLU A 182 -0.49 1.00 -15.09
CA GLU A 182 -0.60 -0.30 -15.75
C GLU A 182 -2.03 -0.87 -15.68
N ASN A 183 -2.78 -0.58 -14.63
CA ASN A 183 -4.18 -0.96 -14.53
C ASN A 183 -5.05 -0.32 -15.64
N LEU A 184 -4.82 0.96 -15.95
CA LEU A 184 -5.50 1.58 -17.08
C LEU A 184 -5.10 0.94 -18.41
N ARG A 185 -3.82 0.72 -18.62
CA ARG A 185 -3.30 0.07 -19.83
C ARG A 185 -3.88 -1.34 -20.02
N LEU A 186 -3.98 -2.09 -18.92
CA LEU A 186 -4.63 -3.41 -18.93
C LEU A 186 -6.09 -3.29 -19.39
N ALA A 187 -6.87 -2.39 -18.79
CA ALA A 187 -8.26 -2.17 -19.19
C ALA A 187 -8.37 -1.74 -20.66
N TRP A 188 -7.55 -0.79 -21.08
CA TRP A 188 -7.48 -0.35 -22.49
C TRP A 188 -7.19 -1.49 -23.44
N ASN A 189 -6.20 -2.31 -23.15
CA ASN A 189 -5.81 -3.42 -24.01
C ASN A 189 -6.91 -4.48 -24.14
N VAL A 190 -7.61 -4.80 -23.06
CA VAL A 190 -8.73 -5.74 -23.10
C VAL A 190 -9.87 -5.19 -23.95
N VAL A 191 -10.28 -3.97 -23.68
CA VAL A 191 -11.38 -3.30 -24.40
C VAL A 191 -11.04 -3.13 -25.89
N SER A 192 -9.81 -2.73 -26.21
CA SER A 192 -9.34 -2.62 -27.61
C SER A 192 -9.35 -3.96 -28.35
N ARG A 193 -8.94 -5.05 -27.71
CA ARG A 193 -8.96 -6.40 -28.29
C ARG A 193 -10.38 -6.92 -28.56
N ARG A 194 -11.38 -6.41 -27.84
CA ARG A 194 -12.80 -6.68 -28.08
C ARG A 194 -13.35 -5.93 -29.29
N GLY A 195 -12.54 -5.08 -29.92
CA GLY A 195 -12.90 -4.38 -31.15
C GLY A 195 -13.30 -2.94 -30.97
N HIS A 196 -13.35 -2.44 -29.74
CA HIS A 196 -13.67 -1.04 -29.48
C HIS A 196 -12.55 -0.12 -29.97
N ARG A 197 -12.93 1.01 -30.57
CA ARG A 197 -12.00 1.97 -31.18
C ARG A 197 -12.11 3.37 -30.61
N ARG A 198 -13.24 3.72 -30.05
CA ARG A 198 -13.50 5.03 -29.46
C ARG A 198 -13.67 4.91 -27.95
N ILE A 199 -12.58 4.46 -27.32
CA ILE A 199 -12.54 4.23 -25.89
C ILE A 199 -12.39 5.57 -25.16
N GLY A 200 -13.28 5.84 -24.23
CA GLY A 200 -13.28 7.01 -23.37
C GLY A 200 -12.82 6.69 -21.94
N LEU A 201 -12.35 7.71 -21.23
CA LEU A 201 -12.02 7.64 -19.80
C LEU A 201 -12.90 8.65 -19.05
N VAL A 202 -13.58 8.19 -18.01
CA VAL A 202 -14.46 9.01 -17.14
C VAL A 202 -14.09 8.80 -15.69
N TYR A 203 -13.80 9.88 -14.98
CA TYR A 203 -13.53 9.82 -13.54
C TYR A 203 -13.77 11.17 -12.85
N ALA A 204 -13.89 11.16 -11.52
CA ALA A 204 -14.06 12.39 -10.78
C ALA A 204 -12.78 13.22 -10.73
N GLU A 205 -12.87 14.53 -10.93
CA GLU A 205 -11.74 15.45 -11.06
C GLU A 205 -10.74 15.32 -9.90
N TYR A 206 -11.24 15.17 -8.66
CA TYR A 206 -10.38 15.01 -7.47
C TYR A 206 -9.49 13.77 -7.50
N GLN A 207 -9.84 12.76 -8.30
CA GLN A 207 -9.05 11.54 -8.44
C GLN A 207 -7.79 11.74 -9.28
N SER A 208 -7.70 12.81 -10.07
CA SER A 208 -6.50 13.15 -10.84
C SER A 208 -5.27 13.27 -9.93
N GLU A 209 -5.37 14.10 -8.90
CA GLU A 209 -4.27 14.27 -7.93
C GLU A 209 -4.06 13.01 -7.08
N ARG A 210 -5.15 12.32 -6.71
CA ARG A 210 -5.08 11.11 -5.89
C ARG A 210 -4.32 9.97 -6.57
N THR A 211 -4.40 9.86 -7.90
CA THR A 211 -3.68 8.88 -8.71
C THR A 211 -2.32 9.39 -9.21
N GLY A 212 -1.91 10.60 -8.79
CA GLY A 212 -0.72 11.25 -9.32
C GLY A 212 -0.79 11.47 -10.83
N TYR A 213 -1.99 11.70 -11.38
CA TYR A 213 -2.28 11.81 -12.81
C TYR A 213 -1.96 10.55 -13.64
N ALA A 214 -1.72 9.41 -13.00
CA ALA A 214 -1.32 8.18 -13.67
C ALA A 214 -2.38 7.69 -14.67
N TRP A 215 -3.67 7.78 -14.34
CA TRP A 215 -4.74 7.44 -15.27
C TRP A 215 -4.76 8.36 -16.49
N TRP A 216 -4.61 9.65 -16.26
CA TRP A 216 -4.60 10.63 -17.35
C TRP A 216 -3.40 10.41 -18.29
N ALA A 217 -2.20 10.17 -17.72
CA ALA A 217 -1.00 9.90 -18.47
C ALA A 217 -1.13 8.62 -19.32
N ALA A 218 -1.56 7.51 -18.71
CA ALA A 218 -1.75 6.25 -19.41
C ALA A 218 -2.79 6.36 -20.53
N TYR A 219 -3.95 6.98 -20.25
CA TYR A 219 -4.99 7.23 -21.26
C TYR A 219 -4.48 8.06 -22.43
N HIS A 220 -3.73 9.12 -22.15
CA HIS A 220 -3.19 10.01 -23.18
C HIS A 220 -2.21 9.28 -24.10
N ILE A 221 -1.35 8.42 -23.52
CA ILE A 221 -0.42 7.61 -24.28
C ILE A 221 -1.15 6.59 -25.15
N GLU A 222 -2.11 5.85 -24.62
CA GLU A 222 -2.86 4.87 -25.39
C GLU A 222 -3.69 5.53 -26.52
N LYS A 223 -4.29 6.69 -26.27
CA LYS A 223 -4.96 7.50 -27.31
C LYS A 223 -3.97 7.94 -28.40
N MET A 224 -2.78 8.36 -28.03
CA MET A 224 -1.75 8.77 -28.99
C MET A 224 -1.32 7.60 -29.86
N LEU A 225 -1.04 6.45 -29.24
CA LEU A 225 -0.61 5.24 -29.93
C LEU A 225 -1.71 4.68 -30.85
N SER A 226 -2.98 4.88 -30.52
CA SER A 226 -4.13 4.50 -31.37
C SER A 226 -4.38 5.44 -32.56
N GLY A 227 -3.53 6.46 -32.76
CA GLY A 227 -3.70 7.45 -33.83
C GLY A 227 -4.83 8.47 -33.59
N CYS A 228 -5.35 8.57 -32.36
CA CYS A 228 -6.39 9.52 -32.03
C CYS A 228 -5.84 10.97 -32.11
N PRO A 229 -6.53 11.91 -32.78
CA PRO A 229 -6.06 13.28 -32.89
C PRO A 229 -6.08 14.00 -31.52
N PRO A 230 -5.18 14.97 -31.28
CA PRO A 230 -4.97 15.58 -29.97
C PRO A 230 -6.23 16.13 -29.31
N GLU A 231 -7.11 16.77 -30.09
CA GLU A 231 -8.34 17.39 -29.61
C GLU A 231 -9.38 16.39 -29.08
N LYS A 232 -9.22 15.09 -29.39
CA LYS A 232 -10.08 14.00 -28.93
C LYS A 232 -9.47 13.13 -27.85
N ARG A 233 -8.32 13.55 -27.28
CA ARG A 233 -7.59 12.76 -26.26
C ARG A 233 -7.95 13.11 -24.82
N MET A 234 -8.87 14.07 -24.62
CA MET A 234 -9.23 14.48 -23.26
C MET A 234 -10.22 13.51 -22.61
N PRO A 235 -10.00 13.11 -21.36
CA PRO A 235 -10.97 12.36 -20.58
C PRO A 235 -12.14 13.27 -20.18
N LEU A 236 -13.26 12.68 -19.80
CA LEU A 236 -14.34 13.39 -19.14
C LEU A 236 -14.07 13.43 -17.62
N LEU A 237 -13.84 14.62 -17.10
CA LEU A 237 -13.67 14.86 -15.67
C LEU A 237 -14.98 15.37 -15.08
N LEU A 238 -15.47 14.69 -14.04
CA LEU A 238 -16.71 15.05 -13.37
C LEU A 238 -16.39 15.73 -12.03
N LYS A 239 -17.06 16.86 -11.76
CA LYS A 239 -16.96 17.55 -10.46
C LYS A 239 -17.69 16.77 -9.36
N ASP A 240 -18.75 16.10 -9.73
CA ASP A 240 -19.64 15.33 -8.89
C ASP A 240 -20.01 14.01 -9.59
N GLU A 241 -20.01 12.90 -8.86
CA GLU A 241 -20.22 11.57 -9.44
C GLU A 241 -21.69 11.17 -9.54
N THR A 242 -22.62 11.95 -8.98
CA THR A 242 -24.04 11.55 -8.81
C THR A 242 -25.06 12.55 -9.32
N SER A 243 -24.67 13.79 -9.66
CA SER A 243 -25.60 14.83 -10.07
C SER A 243 -26.18 14.59 -11.46
N GLN A 244 -27.39 15.10 -11.71
CA GLN A 244 -27.99 15.08 -13.02
C GLN A 244 -27.14 15.85 -14.06
N ALA A 245 -26.50 16.93 -13.65
CA ALA A 245 -25.59 17.68 -14.52
C ALA A 245 -24.41 16.85 -15.02
N SER A 246 -23.86 15.98 -14.16
CA SER A 246 -22.80 15.05 -14.53
C SER A 246 -23.29 13.94 -15.47
N CYS A 247 -24.52 13.46 -15.25
CA CYS A 247 -25.16 12.50 -16.12
C CYS A 247 -25.37 13.08 -17.52
N ASP A 248 -25.91 14.31 -17.62
CA ASP A 248 -26.14 15.02 -18.89
C ASP A 248 -24.80 15.28 -19.61
N ALA A 249 -23.78 15.72 -18.89
CA ALA A 249 -22.42 15.91 -19.42
C ALA A 249 -21.86 14.61 -20.00
N TYR A 250 -22.04 13.49 -19.28
CA TYR A 250 -21.61 12.18 -19.74
C TYR A 250 -22.32 11.75 -21.03
N TRP A 251 -23.65 11.86 -21.09
CA TRP A 251 -24.42 11.49 -22.28
C TRP A 251 -24.06 12.34 -23.50
N ASN A 252 -23.91 13.66 -23.35
CA ASN A 252 -23.46 14.53 -24.41
C ASN A 252 -22.07 14.15 -24.89
N TRP A 253 -21.12 13.93 -23.98
CA TRP A 253 -19.77 13.56 -24.31
C TRP A 253 -19.69 12.22 -25.05
N VAL A 254 -20.46 11.21 -24.63
CA VAL A 254 -20.55 9.90 -25.30
C VAL A 254 -21.05 10.06 -26.72
N LYS A 255 -22.12 10.87 -26.91
CA LYS A 255 -22.74 11.11 -28.22
C LYS A 255 -21.80 11.88 -29.17
N GLU A 256 -21.25 13.01 -28.71
CA GLU A 256 -20.39 13.89 -29.52
C GLU A 256 -19.11 13.18 -29.97
N ASN A 257 -18.51 12.39 -29.09
CA ASN A 257 -17.28 11.66 -29.37
C ASN A 257 -17.54 10.25 -29.93
N ARG A 258 -18.81 9.85 -30.07
CA ARG A 258 -19.21 8.50 -30.53
C ARG A 258 -18.50 7.40 -29.78
N ILE A 259 -18.41 7.54 -28.46
CA ILE A 259 -17.71 6.60 -27.58
C ILE A 259 -18.39 5.23 -27.68
N ASP A 260 -17.61 4.17 -27.90
CA ASP A 260 -18.10 2.78 -27.99
C ASP A 260 -17.69 1.93 -26.79
N ALA A 261 -16.72 2.41 -25.99
CA ALA A 261 -16.40 1.83 -24.68
C ALA A 261 -15.91 2.91 -23.70
N VAL A 262 -16.17 2.71 -22.42
CA VAL A 262 -15.80 3.63 -21.34
C VAL A 262 -15.03 2.87 -20.26
N ILE A 263 -13.86 3.40 -19.88
CA ILE A 263 -13.16 3.01 -18.67
C ILE A 263 -13.52 4.04 -17.61
N SER A 264 -14.02 3.60 -16.45
CA SER A 264 -14.55 4.51 -15.43
C SER A 264 -14.23 4.11 -14.01
N SER A 265 -14.03 5.11 -13.15
CA SER A 265 -14.06 4.94 -11.68
C SER A 265 -15.39 5.37 -11.08
N VAL A 266 -16.28 5.96 -11.89
CA VAL A 266 -17.60 6.47 -11.48
C VAL A 266 -18.64 5.38 -11.62
N TYR A 267 -19.12 4.84 -10.53
CA TYR A 267 -20.08 3.72 -10.52
C TYR A 267 -21.44 4.11 -11.14
N ALA A 268 -21.85 5.37 -11.03
CA ALA A 268 -23.08 5.87 -11.62
C ALA A 268 -23.13 5.73 -13.15
N VAL A 269 -21.99 5.65 -13.84
CA VAL A 269 -21.90 5.45 -15.30
C VAL A 269 -22.63 4.18 -15.74
N GLU A 270 -22.60 3.10 -14.96
CA GLU A 270 -23.34 1.89 -15.31
C GLU A 270 -24.87 2.10 -15.27
N GLN A 271 -25.36 2.91 -14.34
CA GLN A 271 -26.76 3.27 -14.27
C GLN A 271 -27.13 4.22 -15.42
N TRP A 272 -26.30 5.26 -15.67
CA TRP A 272 -26.55 6.22 -16.77
C TRP A 272 -26.57 5.55 -18.14
N ASN A 273 -25.80 4.48 -18.32
CA ASN A 273 -25.80 3.70 -19.56
C ASN A 273 -27.12 2.95 -19.80
N ARG A 274 -27.88 2.60 -18.77
CA ARG A 274 -29.18 1.92 -18.94
C ARG A 274 -30.20 2.78 -19.68
N ASP A 275 -30.06 4.09 -19.61
CA ASP A 275 -30.97 5.04 -20.25
C ASP A 275 -30.55 5.36 -21.71
N LEU A 276 -29.39 4.88 -22.15
CA LEU A 276 -28.90 5.04 -23.51
C LEU A 276 -29.40 3.90 -24.43
N LYS A 277 -29.88 4.28 -25.64
CA LYS A 277 -30.32 3.30 -26.65
C LYS A 277 -29.18 2.34 -27.10
N ASN A 278 -27.97 2.88 -27.21
CA ASN A 278 -26.77 2.17 -27.57
C ASN A 278 -25.66 2.52 -26.56
N PRO A 279 -25.66 1.89 -25.37
CA PRO A 279 -24.68 2.20 -24.34
C PRO A 279 -23.29 1.74 -24.76
N PRO A 280 -22.23 2.51 -24.42
CA PRO A 280 -20.86 2.01 -24.57
C PRO A 280 -20.61 0.84 -23.61
N GLU A 281 -19.71 -0.08 -23.99
CA GLU A 281 -19.21 -1.08 -23.06
C GLU A 281 -18.50 -0.40 -21.90
N THR A 282 -18.79 -0.82 -20.65
CA THR A 282 -18.20 -0.22 -19.47
C THR A 282 -17.18 -1.15 -18.83
N ALA A 283 -16.00 -0.64 -18.55
CA ALA A 283 -14.96 -1.27 -17.76
C ALA A 283 -14.70 -0.44 -16.50
N MET A 284 -14.88 -1.03 -15.32
CA MET A 284 -14.65 -0.33 -14.05
C MET A 284 -13.19 -0.42 -13.61
N PHE A 285 -12.65 0.67 -13.04
CA PHE A 285 -11.31 0.66 -12.44
C PHE A 285 -11.21 -0.14 -11.14
N ASN A 286 -12.32 -0.35 -10.47
CA ASN A 286 -12.40 -1.14 -9.27
C ASN A 286 -13.71 -1.93 -9.32
N VAL A 287 -13.62 -3.19 -9.67
CA VAL A 287 -14.77 -4.10 -9.68
C VAL A 287 -15.13 -4.42 -8.23
N VAL A 288 -16.34 -4.06 -7.82
CA VAL A 288 -16.88 -4.31 -6.47
C VAL A 288 -17.97 -5.38 -6.52
N GLU A 289 -18.72 -5.43 -7.61
CA GLU A 289 -19.85 -6.36 -7.79
C GLU A 289 -19.55 -7.38 -8.89
N SER A 290 -20.06 -8.60 -8.73
CA SER A 290 -19.89 -9.68 -9.71
C SER A 290 -20.53 -9.38 -11.07
N THR A 291 -21.47 -8.44 -11.12
CA THR A 291 -22.13 -7.96 -12.35
C THR A 291 -21.27 -6.98 -13.14
N GLN A 292 -20.20 -6.49 -12.56
CA GLN A 292 -19.26 -5.54 -13.18
C GLN A 292 -18.12 -6.28 -13.86
N GLN A 293 -17.54 -5.63 -14.88
CA GLN A 293 -16.28 -6.04 -15.48
C GLN A 293 -15.26 -4.91 -15.40
N GLY A 294 -13.99 -5.26 -15.41
CA GLY A 294 -12.93 -4.27 -15.33
C GLY A 294 -11.74 -4.75 -14.53
N ILE A 295 -11.16 -3.88 -13.75
CA ILE A 295 -9.97 -4.17 -12.96
C ILE A 295 -10.36 -4.48 -11.51
N ASP A 296 -10.04 -5.66 -11.04
CA ASP A 296 -9.86 -5.95 -9.61
C ASP A 296 -8.47 -5.45 -9.21
N ILE A 297 -8.44 -4.39 -8.43
CA ILE A 297 -7.19 -3.72 -8.02
C ILE A 297 -6.42 -4.46 -6.92
N ASN A 298 -6.92 -5.61 -6.47
CA ASN A 298 -6.25 -6.51 -5.54
C ASN A 298 -5.94 -5.88 -4.16
N VAL A 299 -6.99 -5.40 -3.51
CA VAL A 299 -6.90 -4.77 -2.18
C VAL A 299 -6.25 -5.67 -1.13
N PRO A 300 -6.56 -6.99 -1.06
CA PRO A 300 -5.89 -7.89 -0.11
C PRO A 300 -4.38 -7.92 -0.27
N GLN A 301 -3.87 -8.05 -1.51
CA GLN A 301 -2.43 -8.07 -1.78
C GLN A 301 -1.74 -6.77 -1.36
N MET A 302 -2.41 -5.62 -1.56
CA MET A 302 -1.88 -4.33 -1.11
C MET A 302 -1.75 -4.30 0.42
N ALA A 303 -2.75 -4.78 1.13
CA ALA A 303 -2.76 -4.84 2.58
C ALA A 303 -1.66 -5.78 3.13
N GLU A 304 -1.54 -6.99 2.57
CA GLU A 304 -0.48 -7.95 2.93
C GLU A 304 0.90 -7.36 2.69
N THR A 305 1.14 -6.80 1.51
CA THR A 305 2.42 -6.18 1.15
C THR A 305 2.79 -5.02 2.09
N ALA A 306 1.82 -4.22 2.50
CA ALA A 306 2.06 -3.11 3.42
C ALA A 306 2.44 -3.60 4.82
N VAL A 307 1.76 -4.64 5.33
CA VAL A 307 2.10 -5.25 6.62
C VAL A 307 3.49 -5.86 6.57
N ASP A 308 3.81 -6.63 5.53
CA ASP A 308 5.12 -7.25 5.36
C ASP A 308 6.24 -6.21 5.28
N LEU A 309 6.05 -5.15 4.48
CA LEU A 309 7.01 -4.06 4.37
C LEU A 309 7.27 -3.40 5.71
N LEU A 310 6.21 -3.05 6.45
CA LEU A 310 6.36 -2.41 7.76
C LEU A 310 7.11 -3.31 8.76
N LEU A 311 6.82 -4.60 8.77
CA LEU A 311 7.52 -5.55 9.64
C LEU A 311 8.99 -5.74 9.25
N VAL A 312 9.31 -5.74 7.96
CA VAL A 312 10.69 -5.77 7.47
C VAL A 312 11.44 -4.52 7.94
N GLU A 313 10.83 -3.33 7.81
CA GLU A 313 11.47 -2.07 8.22
C GLU A 313 11.65 -1.97 9.74
N LEU A 314 10.68 -2.43 10.52
CA LEU A 314 10.82 -2.53 11.98
C LEU A 314 11.99 -3.43 12.40
N ARG A 315 12.25 -4.51 11.66
CA ARG A 315 13.40 -5.39 11.90
C ARG A 315 14.73 -4.73 11.49
N ARG A 316 14.74 -4.02 10.36
CA ARG A 316 15.93 -3.30 9.84
C ARG A 316 16.39 -2.20 10.79
N THR A 317 15.48 -1.44 11.37
CA THR A 317 15.82 -0.37 12.32
C THR A 317 16.57 -0.90 13.54
N GLN A 318 16.24 -2.11 14.00
CA GLN A 318 16.99 -2.75 15.10
C GLN A 318 18.43 -3.11 14.70
N PHE A 319 18.72 -3.25 13.42
CA PHE A 319 20.05 -3.57 12.89
C PHE A 319 20.83 -2.36 12.38
N GLY A 320 20.29 -1.15 12.51
CA GLY A 320 20.96 0.10 12.13
C GLY A 320 21.08 0.33 10.62
N HIS A 321 20.20 -0.26 9.80
CA HIS A 321 20.15 0.00 8.37
C HIS A 321 19.48 1.34 8.08
N GLY A 322 20.05 2.07 7.10
CA GLY A 322 19.51 3.36 6.64
C GLY A 322 18.12 3.22 6.00
N ASN A 323 17.32 4.24 6.18
CA ASN A 323 15.94 4.27 5.68
C ASN A 323 15.92 4.80 4.25
N HIS A 324 15.82 3.92 3.25
CA HIS A 324 15.57 4.27 1.87
C HIS A 324 14.09 4.00 1.56
N PRO A 325 13.28 5.02 1.20
CA PRO A 325 11.86 4.81 0.94
C PRO A 325 11.65 3.88 -0.26
N TYR A 326 10.78 2.89 -0.09
CA TYR A 326 10.32 2.02 -1.16
C TYR A 326 8.98 2.51 -1.68
N ARG A 327 8.80 2.36 -2.99
CA ARG A 327 7.51 2.51 -3.66
C ARG A 327 7.14 1.17 -4.26
N ILE A 328 6.09 0.56 -3.73
CA ILE A 328 5.61 -0.73 -4.20
C ILE A 328 4.28 -0.51 -4.89
N LEU A 329 4.20 -0.90 -6.16
CA LEU A 329 3.01 -0.83 -6.98
C LEU A 329 2.36 -2.21 -7.04
N ILE A 330 1.08 -2.29 -6.74
CA ILE A 330 0.30 -3.53 -6.77
C ILE A 330 -0.49 -3.59 -8.07
N PRO A 331 -0.19 -4.54 -8.96
CA PRO A 331 -0.92 -4.70 -10.20
C PRO A 331 -2.32 -5.26 -9.93
N GLY A 332 -3.28 -4.77 -10.67
CA GLY A 332 -4.61 -5.36 -10.75
C GLY A 332 -4.68 -6.50 -11.75
N LYS A 333 -5.82 -7.11 -11.83
CA LYS A 333 -6.16 -8.12 -12.84
C LYS A 333 -7.50 -7.79 -13.48
N TRP A 334 -7.66 -8.18 -14.74
CA TRP A 334 -8.95 -8.07 -15.41
C TRP A 334 -9.93 -9.13 -14.89
N VAL A 335 -11.16 -8.70 -14.68
CA VAL A 335 -12.29 -9.56 -14.31
C VAL A 335 -13.41 -9.33 -15.30
N ASP A 336 -13.89 -10.42 -15.87
CA ASP A 336 -15.06 -10.40 -16.75
C ASP A 336 -16.36 -10.40 -15.93
N ARG A 337 -17.39 -9.79 -16.52
CA ARG A 337 -18.74 -9.84 -15.95
C ARG A 337 -19.21 -11.30 -15.87
N HIS A 338 -19.64 -11.72 -14.71
CA HIS A 338 -20.41 -12.96 -14.58
C HIS A 338 -21.88 -12.66 -14.89
N PRO A 339 -22.55 -13.45 -15.76
CA PRO A 339 -23.98 -13.31 -15.93
C PRO A 339 -24.66 -13.47 -14.56
N ALA A 340 -25.61 -12.59 -14.27
CA ALA A 340 -26.43 -12.74 -13.06
C ALA A 340 -27.10 -14.11 -13.12
N ALA A 341 -26.92 -14.91 -12.06
CA ALA A 341 -27.51 -16.24 -11.91
C ALA A 341 -29.03 -16.17 -11.81
#